data_11ea75baf66b8548bb94f7fd43d0cac9
#
_entry.id   11ea75baf66b8548bb94f7fd43d0cac9
#
_cell.length_a   1.000
_cell.length_b   1.000
_cell.length_c   1.000
_cell.angle_alpha   90.00
_cell.angle_beta   90.00
_cell.angle_gamma   90.00
#
_symmetry.space_group_name_H-M   'P 1'
#
loop_
_entity.id
_entity.type
_entity.pdbx_description
1 polymer ?
#
loop_
_entity_poly.entity_id
_entity_poly.type
_entity_poly.pdbx_seq_one_letter_code
_entity_poly.pdbx_strand_id
1 'polypeptide(L)'
;MKYDIDHEFVSISSQTATHRIILMHGWGADSDDLLTFGKEMTERINLDFEVISLRAPGLHPSGQGRQWYGLYPHDWIGAEVEVNKILATLKKFNTKQIPLRKTILLGFSQGAAMAIDAGFRLNFGLIVSCSGYPHPNWTPGKNYSPFIISHGLFDDVVPIDASRIIYEKVKSKSSKFCELLEFDGFHQIDSNLINFINSNISNIF
;
A
#
# COMPACT_ATOMS: atom_id res chain seq x y z
N MET A 1 -11.30 18.75 -8.76
CA MET A 1 -10.44 17.56 -8.94
C MET A 1 -10.15 17.37 -10.40
N LYS A 2 -8.89 17.12 -10.76
CA LYS A 2 -8.49 16.80 -12.13
C LYS A 2 -8.15 15.32 -12.17
N TYR A 3 -8.73 14.59 -13.11
CA TYR A 3 -8.47 13.17 -13.35
C TYR A 3 -7.44 13.07 -14.50
N ASP A 4 -6.33 12.39 -14.27
CA ASP A 4 -5.27 12.19 -15.25
C ASP A 4 -4.95 10.69 -15.35
N ILE A 5 -4.77 10.19 -16.57
CA ILE A 5 -4.45 8.78 -16.84
C ILE A 5 -3.11 8.75 -17.56
N ASP A 6 -2.13 8.15 -16.90
CA ASP A 6 -0.85 7.76 -17.52
C ASP A 6 -0.83 6.23 -17.71
N HIS A 7 0.09 5.71 -18.51
CA HIS A 7 0.27 4.28 -18.67
C HIS A 7 0.73 3.58 -17.38
N GLU A 8 1.37 4.32 -16.46
CA GLU A 8 1.90 3.79 -15.19
C GLU A 8 0.98 4.02 -13.99
N PHE A 9 0.05 4.97 -14.05
CA PHE A 9 -0.86 5.29 -12.94
C PHE A 9 -2.09 6.08 -13.38
N VAL A 10 -3.09 6.10 -12.52
CA VAL A 10 -4.22 7.02 -12.58
C VAL A 10 -4.14 7.97 -11.38
N SER A 11 -4.38 9.25 -11.59
CA SER A 11 -4.35 10.24 -10.51
C SER A 11 -5.62 11.06 -10.40
N ILE A 12 -5.94 11.43 -9.17
CA ILE A 12 -6.96 12.42 -8.84
C ILE A 12 -6.26 13.52 -8.07
N SER A 13 -6.02 14.64 -8.72
CA SER A 13 -5.30 15.76 -8.12
C SER A 13 -6.23 16.84 -7.60
N SER A 14 -5.85 17.45 -6.47
CA SER A 14 -6.39 18.69 -5.94
C SER A 14 -5.28 19.76 -6.00
N GLN A 15 -5.62 20.97 -6.38
CA GLN A 15 -4.65 22.08 -6.39
C GLN A 15 -4.20 22.49 -4.98
N THR A 16 -4.97 22.12 -3.97
CA THR A 16 -4.75 22.45 -2.58
C THR A 16 -4.14 21.29 -1.80
N ALA A 17 -3.88 20.14 -2.44
CA ALA A 17 -3.38 18.94 -1.79
C ALA A 17 -2.08 19.22 -1.02
N THR A 18 -2.11 18.87 0.24
CA THR A 18 -0.98 18.97 1.18
C THR A 18 -0.36 17.60 1.49
N HIS A 19 -1.10 16.54 1.20
CA HIS A 19 -0.75 15.14 1.42
C HIS A 19 -1.04 14.30 0.17
N ARG A 20 -0.55 13.07 0.17
CA ARG A 20 -0.74 12.14 -0.94
C ARG A 20 -1.14 10.76 -0.44
N ILE A 21 -1.97 10.07 -1.23
CA ILE A 21 -2.25 8.65 -1.09
C ILE A 21 -1.72 7.96 -2.36
N ILE A 22 -0.85 6.96 -2.20
CA ILE A 22 -0.42 6.08 -3.28
C ILE A 22 -1.04 4.71 -3.02
N LEU A 23 -1.75 4.18 -4.03
CA LEU A 23 -2.47 2.91 -3.99
C LEU A 23 -1.79 1.88 -4.88
N MET A 24 -1.72 0.62 -4.40
CA MET A 24 -1.16 -0.52 -5.12
C MET A 24 -2.16 -1.68 -5.08
N HIS A 25 -2.76 -1.99 -6.22
CA HIS A 25 -3.83 -2.98 -6.36
C HIS A 25 -3.34 -4.43 -6.22
N GLY A 26 -4.28 -5.36 -6.00
CA GLY A 26 -4.03 -6.79 -5.92
C GLY A 26 -3.76 -7.46 -7.27
N TRP A 27 -3.42 -8.74 -7.23
CA TRP A 27 -3.21 -9.60 -8.40
C TRP A 27 -4.53 -9.76 -9.18
N GLY A 28 -4.51 -9.51 -10.49
CA GLY A 28 -5.68 -9.61 -11.36
C GLY A 28 -6.54 -8.34 -11.43
N ALA A 29 -6.27 -7.32 -10.59
CA ALA A 29 -6.90 -6.00 -10.66
C ALA A 29 -6.13 -5.02 -11.57
N ASP A 30 -6.54 -3.76 -11.64
CA ASP A 30 -5.83 -2.69 -12.36
C ASP A 30 -5.84 -1.40 -11.51
N SER A 31 -5.27 -0.33 -12.02
CA SER A 31 -5.10 0.96 -11.31
C SER A 31 -6.42 1.64 -10.89
N ASP A 32 -7.54 1.31 -11.49
CA ASP A 32 -8.85 1.85 -11.12
C ASP A 32 -9.54 1.13 -9.95
N ASP A 33 -9.10 -0.08 -9.61
CA ASP A 33 -9.70 -0.94 -8.58
C ASP A 33 -9.80 -0.26 -7.21
N LEU A 34 -8.74 0.39 -6.76
CA LEU A 34 -8.70 1.06 -5.46
C LEU A 34 -9.08 2.55 -5.49
N LEU A 35 -9.43 3.12 -6.65
CA LEU A 35 -9.70 4.56 -6.76
C LEU A 35 -10.91 5.00 -5.92
N THR A 36 -11.97 4.20 -5.88
CA THR A 36 -13.15 4.52 -5.05
C THR A 36 -12.76 4.56 -3.58
N PHE A 37 -11.99 3.58 -3.10
CA PHE A 37 -11.47 3.58 -1.74
C PHE A 37 -10.56 4.79 -1.46
N GLY A 38 -9.68 5.14 -2.39
CA GLY A 38 -8.85 6.34 -2.30
C GLY A 38 -9.67 7.63 -2.19
N LYS A 39 -10.78 7.76 -2.94
CA LYS A 39 -11.70 8.89 -2.83
C LYS A 39 -12.35 8.95 -1.45
N GLU A 40 -12.87 7.83 -0.95
CA GLU A 40 -13.44 7.77 0.40
C GLU A 40 -12.42 8.20 1.46
N MET A 41 -11.15 7.82 1.32
CA MET A 41 -10.09 8.30 2.21
C MET A 41 -9.98 9.82 2.18
N THR A 42 -10.03 10.46 0.99
CA THR A 42 -9.96 11.94 0.87
C THR A 42 -11.16 12.65 1.48
N GLU A 43 -12.32 12.01 1.53
CA GLU A 43 -13.56 12.57 2.07
C GLU A 43 -13.67 12.40 3.59
N ARG A 44 -13.12 11.32 4.13
CA ARG A 44 -13.30 10.92 5.54
C ARG A 44 -12.10 11.26 6.43
N ILE A 45 -10.91 11.43 5.87
CA ILE A 45 -9.73 11.84 6.62
C ILE A 45 -9.59 13.36 6.50
N ASN A 46 -9.45 14.04 7.65
CA ASN A 46 -9.39 15.51 7.71
C ASN A 46 -8.03 16.07 7.26
N LEU A 47 -7.62 15.74 6.05
CA LEU A 47 -6.43 16.25 5.36
C LEU A 47 -6.75 16.37 3.86
N ASP A 48 -6.09 17.30 3.19
CA ASP A 48 -6.27 17.49 1.74
C ASP A 48 -5.28 16.63 0.97
N PHE A 49 -5.80 15.59 0.29
CA PHE A 49 -5.01 14.59 -0.43
C PHE A 49 -5.14 14.72 -1.95
N GLU A 50 -4.05 14.44 -2.64
CA GLU A 50 -4.08 13.88 -4.00
C GLU A 50 -4.00 12.35 -3.92
N VAL A 51 -4.64 11.66 -4.87
CA VAL A 51 -4.64 10.19 -4.96
C VAL A 51 -3.90 9.77 -6.21
N ILE A 52 -2.99 8.82 -6.07
CA ILE A 52 -2.26 8.17 -7.17
C ILE A 52 -2.47 6.68 -7.04
N SER A 53 -3.07 6.06 -8.04
CA SER A 53 -3.23 4.61 -8.08
C SER A 53 -2.28 4.04 -9.13
N LEU A 54 -1.27 3.30 -8.68
CA LEU A 54 -0.24 2.73 -9.55
C LEU A 54 -0.78 1.54 -10.33
N ARG A 55 -0.28 1.39 -11.55
CA ARG A 55 -0.61 0.29 -12.44
C ARG A 55 0.51 -0.72 -12.48
N ALA A 56 0.22 -1.98 -12.17
CA ALA A 56 1.19 -3.05 -12.27
C ALA A 56 1.62 -3.29 -13.74
N PRO A 57 2.92 -3.57 -14.01
CA PRO A 57 3.44 -3.61 -15.38
C PRO A 57 3.04 -4.86 -16.17
N GLY A 58 2.85 -6.00 -15.49
CA GLY A 58 2.55 -7.27 -16.13
C GLY A 58 1.05 -7.45 -16.42
N LEU A 59 0.72 -8.14 -17.52
CA LEU A 59 -0.65 -8.62 -17.72
C LEU A 59 -0.88 -9.85 -16.82
N HIS A 60 -2.09 -9.95 -16.26
CA HIS A 60 -2.51 -11.15 -15.56
C HIS A 60 -2.63 -12.33 -16.55
N PRO A 61 -2.31 -13.59 -16.16
CA PRO A 61 -2.36 -14.74 -17.07
C PRO A 61 -3.71 -15.01 -17.74
N SER A 62 -4.81 -14.53 -17.17
CA SER A 62 -6.14 -14.60 -17.80
C SER A 62 -6.32 -13.64 -19.00
N GLY A 63 -5.37 -12.73 -19.24
CA GLY A 63 -5.49 -11.67 -20.25
C GLY A 63 -6.33 -10.47 -19.79
N GLN A 64 -6.88 -10.47 -18.57
CA GLN A 64 -7.62 -9.37 -17.98
C GLN A 64 -7.00 -8.99 -16.65
N GLY A 65 -6.89 -7.66 -16.40
CA GLY A 65 -6.20 -7.14 -15.20
C GLY A 65 -4.67 -7.28 -15.27
N ARG A 66 -4.03 -6.99 -14.17
CA ARG A 66 -2.58 -6.81 -14.05
C ARG A 66 -1.99 -7.59 -12.89
N GLN A 67 -0.66 -7.71 -12.88
CA GLN A 67 0.12 -8.30 -11.79
C GLN A 67 1.46 -7.59 -11.64
N TRP A 68 1.95 -7.48 -10.40
CA TRP A 68 3.27 -6.93 -10.13
C TRP A 68 4.36 -7.91 -10.54
N TYR A 69 4.15 -9.19 -10.26
CA TYR A 69 5.02 -10.31 -10.65
C TYR A 69 4.19 -11.60 -10.74
N GLY A 70 4.76 -12.66 -11.34
CA GLY A 70 4.07 -13.95 -11.46
C GLY A 70 3.86 -14.63 -10.11
N LEU A 71 2.62 -15.12 -9.84
CA LEU A 71 2.31 -15.86 -8.63
C LEU A 71 2.23 -17.37 -8.82
N TYR A 72 1.90 -17.82 -10.00
CA TYR A 72 1.73 -19.25 -10.28
C TYR A 72 2.49 -19.66 -11.55
N PRO A 73 3.73 -20.20 -11.42
CA PRO A 73 4.50 -20.35 -10.18
C PRO A 73 4.99 -18.99 -9.62
N HIS A 74 5.35 -18.95 -8.33
CA HIS A 74 5.89 -17.75 -7.70
C HIS A 74 7.21 -17.31 -8.35
N ASP A 75 7.22 -16.11 -8.90
CA ASP A 75 8.41 -15.48 -9.50
C ASP A 75 9.04 -14.49 -8.50
N TRP A 76 9.77 -15.02 -7.52
CA TRP A 76 10.43 -14.19 -6.51
C TRP A 76 11.58 -13.35 -7.07
N ILE A 77 12.20 -13.78 -8.17
CA ILE A 77 13.23 -12.99 -8.86
C ILE A 77 12.58 -11.79 -9.54
N GLY A 78 11.48 -12.02 -10.25
CA GLY A 78 10.66 -10.95 -10.83
C GLY A 78 10.13 -10.00 -9.75
N ALA A 79 9.70 -10.50 -8.59
CA ALA A 79 9.27 -9.67 -7.48
C ALA A 79 10.36 -8.68 -7.03
N GLU A 80 11.61 -9.13 -6.85
CA GLU A 80 12.73 -8.27 -6.49
C GLU A 80 13.01 -7.21 -7.56
N VAL A 81 12.97 -7.58 -8.83
CA VAL A 81 13.13 -6.64 -9.96
C VAL A 81 12.05 -5.57 -9.93
N GLU A 82 10.79 -5.96 -9.75
CA GLU A 82 9.68 -5.01 -9.73
C GLU A 82 9.68 -4.14 -8.48
N VAL A 83 10.08 -4.65 -7.30
CA VAL A 83 10.30 -3.83 -6.10
C VAL A 83 11.32 -2.72 -6.37
N ASN A 84 12.42 -3.03 -7.06
CA ASN A 84 13.44 -2.02 -7.39
C ASN A 84 12.92 -0.97 -8.39
N LYS A 85 12.08 -1.35 -9.37
CA LYS A 85 11.42 -0.40 -10.28
C LYS A 85 10.43 0.49 -9.53
N ILE A 86 9.60 -0.10 -8.68
CA ILE A 86 8.66 0.66 -7.83
C ILE A 86 9.39 1.63 -6.91
N LEU A 87 10.52 1.25 -6.32
CA LEU A 87 11.35 2.16 -5.53
C LEU A 87 11.77 3.39 -6.35
N ALA A 88 12.16 3.21 -7.60
CA ALA A 88 12.53 4.32 -8.48
C ALA A 88 11.32 5.22 -8.77
N THR A 89 10.14 4.64 -9.01
CA THR A 89 8.89 5.38 -9.23
C THR A 89 8.45 6.13 -7.97
N LEU A 90 8.46 5.49 -6.79
CA LEU A 90 8.08 6.11 -5.52
C LEU A 90 9.00 7.29 -5.17
N LYS A 91 10.29 7.22 -5.49
CA LYS A 91 11.23 8.33 -5.29
C LYS A 91 10.87 9.56 -6.13
N LYS A 92 10.27 9.42 -7.32
CA LYS A 92 9.82 10.55 -8.14
C LYS A 92 8.71 11.36 -7.45
N PHE A 93 7.90 10.71 -6.62
CA PHE A 93 6.85 11.36 -5.84
C PHE A 93 7.38 12.10 -4.59
N ASN A 94 8.66 12.02 -4.27
CA ASN A 94 9.25 12.79 -3.17
C ASN A 94 9.50 14.25 -3.61
N THR A 95 8.47 15.06 -3.63
CA THR A 95 8.55 16.47 -4.04
C THR A 95 8.74 17.42 -2.87
N LYS A 96 9.16 18.68 -3.14
CA LYS A 96 9.22 19.73 -2.09
C LYS A 96 7.83 20.05 -1.52
N GLN A 97 6.80 20.01 -2.37
CA GLN A 97 5.42 20.33 -1.99
C GLN A 97 4.81 19.20 -1.15
N ILE A 98 4.89 17.96 -1.63
CA ILE A 98 4.37 16.78 -0.93
C ILE A 98 5.49 15.72 -0.85
N PRO A 99 6.32 15.75 0.19
CA PRO A 99 7.34 14.74 0.40
C PRO A 99 6.75 13.41 0.84
N LEU A 100 7.52 12.31 0.71
CA LEU A 100 7.04 10.97 1.12
C LEU A 100 6.60 10.91 2.58
N ARG A 101 7.19 11.71 3.48
CA ARG A 101 6.73 11.79 4.88
C ARG A 101 5.31 12.37 5.06
N LYS A 102 4.73 12.95 4.00
CA LYS A 102 3.32 13.38 3.91
C LYS A 102 2.52 12.48 2.95
N THR A 103 2.98 11.27 2.74
CA THR A 103 2.37 10.31 1.80
C THR A 103 1.98 9.04 2.54
N ILE A 104 0.75 8.57 2.31
CA ILE A 104 0.28 7.24 2.68
C ILE A 104 0.57 6.31 1.50
N LEU A 105 1.29 5.22 1.73
CA LEU A 105 1.46 4.12 0.77
C LEU A 105 0.57 2.96 1.20
N LEU A 106 -0.48 2.68 0.45
CA LEU A 106 -1.43 1.61 0.75
C LEU A 106 -1.39 0.54 -0.35
N GLY A 107 -1.30 -0.70 0.06
CA GLY A 107 -1.40 -1.83 -0.85
C GLY A 107 -2.45 -2.85 -0.41
N PHE A 108 -3.03 -3.57 -1.37
CA PHE A 108 -3.91 -4.70 -1.14
C PHE A 108 -3.29 -5.97 -1.73
N SER A 109 -3.28 -7.07 -0.96
CA SER A 109 -2.84 -8.40 -1.40
C SER A 109 -1.41 -8.36 -2.00
N GLN A 110 -1.21 -8.71 -3.26
CA GLN A 110 0.09 -8.59 -3.94
C GLN A 110 0.64 -7.16 -3.91
N GLY A 111 -0.22 -6.15 -4.09
CA GLY A 111 0.17 -4.74 -3.94
C GLY A 111 0.61 -4.39 -2.52
N ALA A 112 0.05 -5.05 -1.49
CA ALA A 112 0.51 -4.88 -0.12
C ALA A 112 1.91 -5.48 0.10
N ALA A 113 2.21 -6.65 -0.48
CA ALA A 113 3.55 -7.23 -0.45
C ALA A 113 4.59 -6.28 -1.06
N MET A 114 4.26 -5.66 -2.21
CA MET A 114 5.08 -4.63 -2.86
C MET A 114 5.24 -3.39 -1.99
N ALA A 115 4.14 -2.89 -1.39
CA ALA A 115 4.15 -1.71 -0.51
C ALA A 115 4.99 -1.93 0.75
N ILE A 116 4.95 -3.11 1.35
CA ILE A 116 5.77 -3.48 2.50
C ILE A 116 7.25 -3.46 2.11
N ASP A 117 7.63 -4.16 1.04
CA ASP A 117 9.03 -4.30 0.67
C ASP A 117 9.62 -2.96 0.20
N ALA A 118 8.97 -2.25 -0.70
CA ALA A 118 9.42 -0.95 -1.17
C ALA A 118 9.29 0.15 -0.10
N GLY A 119 8.19 0.16 0.65
CA GLY A 119 7.86 1.20 1.62
C GLY A 119 8.88 1.28 2.76
N PHE A 120 9.30 0.15 3.32
CA PHE A 120 10.30 0.11 4.40
C PHE A 120 11.73 0.48 3.96
N ARG A 121 11.97 0.68 2.67
CA ARG A 121 13.23 1.22 2.13
C ARG A 121 13.20 2.76 1.97
N LEU A 122 12.04 3.39 2.21
CA LEU A 122 11.80 4.82 2.08
C LEU A 122 11.15 5.37 3.36
N ASN A 123 11.06 6.70 3.50
CA ASN A 123 10.49 7.34 4.69
C ASN A 123 9.09 7.90 4.37
N PHE A 124 8.08 7.04 4.42
CA PHE A 124 6.68 7.42 4.26
C PHE A 124 6.07 7.99 5.54
N GLY A 125 5.03 8.82 5.41
CA GLY A 125 4.20 9.24 6.52
C GLY A 125 3.46 8.06 7.15
N LEU A 126 2.92 7.17 6.30
CA LEU A 126 2.25 5.93 6.70
C LEU A 126 2.41 4.87 5.62
N ILE A 127 2.63 3.63 6.03
CA ILE A 127 2.46 2.44 5.17
C ILE A 127 1.23 1.68 5.68
N VAL A 128 0.36 1.26 4.76
CA VAL A 128 -0.83 0.45 5.06
C VAL A 128 -0.79 -0.82 4.23
N SER A 129 -0.86 -1.95 4.90
CA SER A 129 -0.91 -3.29 4.29
C SER A 129 -2.27 -3.92 4.54
N CYS A 130 -3.05 -4.15 3.49
CA CYS A 130 -4.32 -4.86 3.55
C CYS A 130 -4.14 -6.26 2.98
N SER A 131 -4.34 -7.31 3.80
CA SER A 131 -4.19 -8.72 3.42
C SER A 131 -2.86 -9.01 2.71
N GLY A 132 -1.77 -8.41 3.19
CA GLY A 132 -0.44 -8.54 2.61
C GLY A 132 0.37 -9.71 3.14
N TYR A 133 1.48 -9.99 2.48
CA TYR A 133 2.43 -11.04 2.86
C TYR A 133 3.87 -10.56 2.63
N PRO A 134 4.87 -11.07 3.40
CA PRO A 134 6.27 -10.69 3.18
C PRO A 134 6.85 -11.46 2.01
N HIS A 135 7.69 -10.82 1.20
CA HIS A 135 8.54 -11.55 0.25
C HIS A 135 9.55 -12.44 0.99
N PRO A 136 10.10 -13.50 0.37
CA PRO A 136 11.13 -14.33 0.97
C PRO A 136 12.31 -13.49 1.52
N ASN A 137 12.74 -13.83 2.73
CA ASN A 137 13.84 -13.13 3.42
C ASN A 137 13.61 -11.63 3.70
N TRP A 138 12.39 -11.12 3.51
CA TRP A 138 12.08 -9.74 3.84
C TRP A 138 12.34 -9.43 5.31
N THR A 139 12.99 -8.31 5.55
CA THR A 139 13.17 -7.71 6.87
C THR A 139 12.89 -6.22 6.78
N PRO A 140 12.29 -5.61 7.83
CA PRO A 140 12.11 -4.17 7.86
C PRO A 140 13.46 -3.46 7.69
N GLY A 141 13.51 -2.47 6.80
CA GLY A 141 14.69 -1.63 6.59
C GLY A 141 15.00 -0.74 7.82
N LYS A 142 15.98 0.14 7.69
CA LYS A 142 16.36 1.09 8.77
C LYS A 142 15.39 2.28 8.88
N ASN A 143 14.61 2.55 7.84
CA ASN A 143 13.65 3.66 7.79
C ASN A 143 12.28 3.15 8.23
N TYR A 144 11.98 3.32 9.50
CA TYR A 144 10.70 2.90 10.04
C TYR A 144 9.66 4.01 9.81
N SER A 145 8.71 3.75 8.92
CA SER A 145 7.48 4.52 8.79
C SER A 145 6.44 4.06 9.82
N PRO A 146 5.51 4.90 10.27
CA PRO A 146 4.28 4.43 10.87
C PRO A 146 3.64 3.35 9.99
N PHE A 147 3.06 2.31 10.61
CA PHE A 147 2.59 1.15 9.89
C PHE A 147 1.25 0.64 10.42
N ILE A 148 0.32 0.39 9.53
CA ILE A 148 -0.96 -0.25 9.82
C ILE A 148 -1.07 -1.50 8.95
N ILE A 149 -1.42 -2.60 9.58
CA ILE A 149 -1.75 -3.85 8.91
C ILE A 149 -3.23 -4.11 9.16
N SER A 150 -4.01 -4.42 8.12
CA SER A 150 -5.41 -4.82 8.20
C SER A 150 -5.59 -6.17 7.53
N HIS A 151 -6.18 -7.16 8.23
CA HIS A 151 -6.29 -8.53 7.71
C HIS A 151 -7.54 -9.24 8.22
N GLY A 152 -8.28 -9.89 7.31
CA GLY A 152 -9.44 -10.69 7.66
C GLY A 152 -9.06 -11.99 8.38
N LEU A 153 -9.76 -12.32 9.46
CA LEU A 153 -9.53 -13.55 10.23
C LEU A 153 -9.80 -14.83 9.42
N PHE A 154 -10.69 -14.73 8.43
CA PHE A 154 -11.10 -15.84 7.57
C PHE A 154 -10.55 -15.72 6.15
N ASP A 155 -9.43 -14.98 5.97
CA ASP A 155 -8.77 -14.83 4.67
C ASP A 155 -8.25 -16.19 4.19
N ASP A 156 -8.85 -16.72 3.12
CA ASP A 156 -8.55 -18.01 2.52
C ASP A 156 -7.57 -17.94 1.34
N VAL A 157 -7.13 -16.70 0.99
CA VAL A 157 -6.14 -16.44 -0.06
C VAL A 157 -4.76 -16.20 0.53
N VAL A 158 -4.68 -15.31 1.52
CA VAL A 158 -3.44 -15.03 2.26
C VAL A 158 -3.70 -15.31 3.74
N PRO A 159 -3.06 -16.35 4.33
CA PRO A 159 -3.25 -16.67 5.74
C PRO A 159 -2.87 -15.48 6.64
N ILE A 160 -3.70 -15.18 7.64
CA ILE A 160 -3.49 -14.07 8.59
C ILE A 160 -2.13 -14.12 9.28
N ASP A 161 -1.54 -15.30 9.45
CA ASP A 161 -0.23 -15.47 10.05
C ASP A 161 0.87 -14.73 9.27
N ALA A 162 0.69 -14.49 7.97
CA ALA A 162 1.61 -13.65 7.21
C ALA A 162 1.67 -12.22 7.77
N SER A 163 0.52 -11.63 8.09
CA SER A 163 0.43 -10.29 8.71
C SER A 163 0.94 -10.26 10.14
N ARG A 164 0.68 -11.29 10.93
CA ARG A 164 1.21 -11.43 12.30
C ARG A 164 2.74 -11.48 12.30
N ILE A 165 3.35 -12.25 11.39
CA ILE A 165 4.80 -12.32 11.21
C ILE A 165 5.39 -10.95 10.86
N ILE A 166 4.74 -10.20 9.95
CA ILE A 166 5.17 -8.86 9.57
C ILE A 166 5.10 -7.92 10.77
N TYR A 167 3.97 -7.92 11.50
CA TYR A 167 3.76 -7.10 12.68
C TYR A 167 4.86 -7.31 13.73
N GLU A 168 5.10 -8.55 14.13
CA GLU A 168 6.14 -8.90 15.11
C GLU A 168 7.53 -8.46 14.66
N LYS A 169 7.88 -8.66 13.39
CA LYS A 169 9.17 -8.22 12.85
C LYS A 169 9.35 -6.70 12.91
N VAL A 170 8.29 -5.92 12.66
CA VAL A 170 8.35 -4.45 12.71
C VAL A 170 8.35 -3.98 14.15
N LYS A 171 7.43 -4.48 14.99
CA LYS A 171 7.25 -4.07 16.38
C LYS A 171 8.52 -4.34 17.22
N SER A 172 9.22 -5.44 16.96
CA SER A 172 10.47 -5.77 17.65
C SER A 172 11.64 -4.83 17.34
N LYS A 173 11.55 -4.05 16.26
CA LYS A 173 12.66 -3.21 15.78
C LYS A 173 12.38 -1.72 15.80
N SER A 174 11.14 -1.29 16.05
CA SER A 174 10.71 0.10 15.95
C SER A 174 9.78 0.50 17.08
N SER A 175 9.99 1.69 17.65
CA SER A 175 9.05 2.35 18.56
C SER A 175 8.02 3.21 17.81
N LYS A 176 8.04 3.26 16.49
CA LYS A 176 7.05 3.98 15.69
C LYS A 176 5.67 3.35 15.83
N PHE A 177 4.63 4.16 15.56
CA PHE A 177 3.26 3.68 15.51
C PHE A 177 3.16 2.45 14.58
N CYS A 178 2.71 1.33 15.13
CA CYS A 178 2.56 0.07 14.40
C CYS A 178 1.40 -0.71 15.00
N GLU A 179 0.34 -0.93 14.22
CA GLU A 179 -0.88 -1.59 14.65
C GLU A 179 -1.31 -2.69 13.68
N LEU A 180 -1.80 -3.80 14.23
CA LEU A 180 -2.41 -4.89 13.49
C LEU A 180 -3.92 -4.91 13.79
N LEU A 181 -4.72 -4.71 12.75
CA LEU A 181 -6.17 -4.74 12.78
C LEU A 181 -6.64 -6.08 12.18
N GLU A 182 -7.03 -7.00 13.06
CA GLU A 182 -7.69 -8.23 12.68
C GLU A 182 -9.21 -7.99 12.68
N PHE A 183 -9.91 -8.37 11.63
CA PHE A 183 -11.35 -8.15 11.52
C PHE A 183 -12.09 -9.41 11.05
N ASP A 184 -13.36 -9.50 11.40
CA ASP A 184 -14.24 -10.60 10.96
C ASP A 184 -14.56 -10.44 9.47
N GLY A 185 -13.72 -11.02 8.62
CA GLY A 185 -13.83 -10.92 7.15
C GLY A 185 -12.86 -11.84 6.44
N PHE A 186 -12.99 -11.84 5.11
CA PHE A 186 -12.22 -12.66 4.18
C PHE A 186 -11.10 -11.83 3.53
N HIS A 187 -10.69 -12.18 2.29
CA HIS A 187 -9.69 -11.47 1.50
C HIS A 187 -10.22 -10.14 0.95
N GLN A 188 -10.30 -9.13 1.80
CA GLN A 188 -10.91 -7.82 1.50
C GLN A 188 -10.28 -6.69 2.32
N ILE A 189 -10.60 -5.44 1.99
CA ILE A 189 -10.26 -4.29 2.81
C ILE A 189 -11.36 -4.06 3.84
N ASP A 190 -10.96 -3.87 5.12
CA ASP A 190 -11.90 -3.58 6.20
C ASP A 190 -12.59 -2.22 5.98
N SER A 191 -13.93 -2.22 6.10
CA SER A 191 -14.75 -1.01 6.00
C SER A 191 -14.44 0.04 7.08
N ASN A 192 -13.87 -0.37 8.22
CA ASN A 192 -13.50 0.51 9.33
C ASN A 192 -12.07 1.08 9.21
N LEU A 193 -11.28 0.60 8.27
CA LEU A 193 -9.86 0.99 8.13
C LEU A 193 -9.69 2.51 8.00
N ILE A 194 -10.53 3.19 7.21
CA ILE A 194 -10.47 4.64 7.02
C ILE A 194 -10.72 5.38 8.33
N ASN A 195 -11.72 4.94 9.10
CA ASN A 195 -12.03 5.54 10.41
C ASN A 195 -10.87 5.35 11.38
N PHE A 196 -10.24 4.17 11.38
CA PHE A 196 -9.08 3.90 12.21
C PHE A 196 -7.89 4.80 11.86
N ILE A 197 -7.59 4.97 10.56
CA ILE A 197 -6.54 5.88 10.09
C ILE A 197 -6.86 7.32 10.54
N ASN A 198 -8.08 7.80 10.32
CA ASN A 198 -8.47 9.16 10.70
C ASN A 198 -8.36 9.40 12.20
N SER A 199 -8.78 8.44 13.03
CA SER A 199 -8.68 8.54 14.49
C SER A 199 -7.23 8.57 15.01
N ASN A 200 -6.28 8.10 14.22
CA ASN A 200 -4.86 8.06 14.58
C ASN A 200 -4.00 9.04 13.79
N ILE A 201 -4.60 9.96 13.03
CA ILE A 201 -3.89 10.81 12.08
C ILE A 201 -2.80 11.67 12.75
N SER A 202 -3.01 12.13 13.99
CA SER A 202 -2.04 12.90 14.78
C SER A 202 -0.85 12.08 15.29
N ASN A 203 -0.98 10.75 15.31
CA ASN A 203 0.13 9.83 15.64
C ASN A 203 0.95 9.48 14.41
N ILE A 204 0.43 9.78 13.21
CA ILE A 204 0.98 9.42 11.91
C ILE A 204 1.72 10.61 11.30
N PHE A 205 1.10 11.79 11.27
CA PHE A 205 1.62 13.06 10.72
C PHE A 205 1.80 14.14 11.85
#